data_f6325eee8cefbc5212277f35bead12f7
#
_entry.id   f6325eee8cefbc5212277f35bead12f7
#
_cell.length_a   1.000
_cell.length_b   1.000
_cell.length_c   1.000
_cell.angle_alpha   90.00
_cell.angle_beta   90.00
_cell.angle_gamma   90.00
#
_symmetry.space_group_name_H-M   'P 1'
#
loop_
_entity.id
_entity.type
_entity.pdbx_description
1 polymer ?
#
loop_
_entity_poly.entity_id
_entity_poly.type
_entity_poly.pdbx_seq_one_letter_code
_entity_poly.pdbx_strand_id
1 'polypeptide(L)'
;MKFAHLADCHIGSWRDPKLKDISTNAFIKAINKCIKEKVDFILIAGDLFNTSFPRLDNLKTVVSKLKQLKDLEIPVYIVPGSHDYSPSGKTILDVLEEAGLFVNVFKGTAENGKLKLNFTIDKKTGAKITGILGKRGALEKSY
;
A
#
# COMPACT_ATOMS: atom_id res chain seq x y z
N MET A 1 12.42 17.32 -3.89
CA MET A 1 11.50 16.22 -3.52
C MET A 1 11.68 15.08 -4.49
N LYS A 2 11.92 13.88 -3.99
CA LYS A 2 12.00 12.62 -4.76
C LYS A 2 11.12 11.58 -4.08
N PHE A 3 10.21 10.96 -4.79
CA PHE A 3 9.35 9.92 -4.24
C PHE A 3 9.31 8.69 -5.17
N ALA A 4 8.91 7.55 -4.63
CA ALA A 4 8.64 6.34 -5.41
C ALA A 4 7.15 6.09 -5.47
N HIS A 5 6.68 5.55 -6.60
CA HIS A 5 5.30 5.13 -6.79
C HIS A 5 5.30 3.67 -7.24
N LEU A 6 4.71 2.81 -6.42
CA LEU A 6 4.52 1.38 -6.67
C LEU A 6 3.03 1.11 -6.83
N ALA A 7 2.69 0.11 -7.62
CA ALA A 7 1.32 -0.39 -7.77
C ALA A 7 1.34 -1.89 -8.01
N ASP A 8 0.25 -2.57 -7.70
CA ASP A 8 0.03 -3.96 -8.09
C ASP A 8 1.18 -4.90 -7.72
N CYS A 9 1.65 -4.80 -6.48
CA CYS A 9 2.77 -5.62 -6.01
C CYS A 9 2.42 -7.11 -5.94
N HIS A 10 1.15 -7.43 -5.68
CA HIS A 10 0.59 -8.78 -5.63
C HIS A 10 1.48 -9.79 -4.90
N ILE A 11 1.99 -9.41 -3.73
CA ILE A 11 2.88 -10.26 -2.93
C ILE A 11 2.14 -11.56 -2.58
N GLY A 12 2.75 -12.71 -2.96
CA GLY A 12 2.17 -14.03 -2.78
C GLY A 12 1.25 -14.49 -3.92
N SER A 13 1.31 -13.89 -5.11
CA SER A 13 0.45 -14.18 -6.26
C SER A 13 0.63 -15.57 -6.87
N TRP A 14 1.80 -16.17 -6.76
CA TRP A 14 2.11 -17.41 -7.47
C TRP A 14 2.09 -18.62 -6.55
N ARG A 15 1.44 -19.70 -6.99
CA ARG A 15 1.42 -21.00 -6.30
C ARG A 15 2.51 -21.95 -6.79
N ASP A 16 3.02 -21.75 -8.01
CA ASP A 16 4.12 -22.55 -8.56
C ASP A 16 5.39 -22.36 -7.69
N PRO A 17 6.02 -23.46 -7.24
CA PRO A 17 7.24 -23.38 -6.42
C PRO A 17 8.39 -22.58 -7.04
N LYS A 18 8.48 -22.54 -8.37
CA LYS A 18 9.52 -21.77 -9.09
C LYS A 18 9.21 -20.26 -9.16
N LEU A 19 7.94 -19.90 -9.06
CA LEU A 19 7.46 -18.52 -9.25
C LEU A 19 7.01 -17.84 -7.94
N LYS A 20 6.76 -18.62 -6.88
CA LYS A 20 6.13 -18.17 -5.62
C LYS A 20 6.79 -16.94 -4.97
N ASP A 21 8.10 -16.80 -5.18
CA ASP A 21 8.87 -15.73 -4.53
C ASP A 21 9.15 -14.53 -5.45
N ILE A 22 8.70 -14.58 -6.73
CA ILE A 22 9.02 -13.54 -7.72
C ILE A 22 8.47 -12.18 -7.28
N SER A 23 7.18 -12.09 -6.96
CA SER A 23 6.55 -10.82 -6.55
C SER A 23 7.15 -10.29 -5.24
N THR A 24 7.40 -11.16 -4.28
CA THR A 24 8.04 -10.81 -3.00
C THR A 24 9.45 -10.28 -3.21
N ASN A 25 10.25 -10.95 -4.06
CA ASN A 25 11.60 -10.51 -4.39
C ASN A 25 11.62 -9.19 -5.18
N ALA A 26 10.65 -8.99 -6.09
CA ALA A 26 10.50 -7.73 -6.81
C ALA A 26 10.20 -6.57 -5.84
N PHE A 27 9.27 -6.78 -4.90
CA PHE A 27 8.97 -5.80 -3.84
C PHE A 27 10.21 -5.47 -3.00
N ILE A 28 10.95 -6.48 -2.51
CA ILE A 28 12.18 -6.27 -1.74
C ILE A 28 13.19 -5.43 -2.53
N LYS A 29 13.40 -5.74 -3.82
CA LYS A 29 14.31 -4.99 -4.70
C LYS A 29 13.85 -3.55 -4.87
N ALA A 30 12.55 -3.32 -5.07
CA ALA A 30 11.99 -1.98 -5.20
C ALA A 30 12.22 -1.16 -3.92
N ILE A 31 11.91 -1.71 -2.74
CA ILE A 31 12.13 -1.03 -1.46
C ILE A 31 13.62 -0.73 -1.23
N ASN A 32 14.51 -1.71 -1.50
CA ASN A 32 15.95 -1.47 -1.36
C ASN A 32 16.44 -0.37 -2.32
N LYS A 33 15.88 -0.28 -3.54
CA LYS A 33 16.18 0.81 -4.48
C LYS A 33 15.70 2.15 -3.92
N CYS A 34 14.47 2.23 -3.35
CA CYS A 34 13.96 3.43 -2.73
C CYS A 34 14.89 3.95 -1.61
N ILE A 35 15.35 3.03 -0.74
CA ILE A 35 16.30 3.35 0.33
C ILE A 35 17.62 3.89 -0.23
N LYS A 36 18.20 3.17 -1.23
CA LYS A 36 19.44 3.59 -1.90
C LYS A 36 19.33 4.98 -2.54
N GLU A 37 18.19 5.25 -3.17
CA GLU A 37 17.91 6.54 -3.84
C GLU A 37 17.52 7.65 -2.86
N LYS A 38 17.38 7.33 -1.56
CA LYS A 38 17.00 8.28 -0.51
C LYS A 38 15.73 9.05 -0.87
N VAL A 39 14.68 8.32 -1.24
CA VAL A 39 13.38 8.93 -1.54
C VAL A 39 12.80 9.58 -0.29
N ASP A 40 12.05 10.66 -0.46
CA ASP A 40 11.40 11.36 0.65
C ASP A 40 10.21 10.58 1.21
N PHE A 41 9.47 9.89 0.33
CA PHE A 41 8.35 8.99 0.70
C PHE A 41 8.06 7.98 -0.41
N ILE A 42 7.21 7.00 -0.11
CA ILE A 42 6.76 5.97 -1.05
C ILE A 42 5.23 5.97 -1.11
N LEU A 43 4.68 5.92 -2.33
CA LEU A 43 3.26 5.68 -2.60
C LEU A 43 3.08 4.23 -3.04
N ILE A 44 2.06 3.53 -2.51
CA ILE A 44 1.64 2.20 -2.97
C ILE A 44 0.17 2.29 -3.38
N ALA A 45 -0.08 2.21 -4.68
CA ALA A 45 -1.40 2.40 -5.27
C ALA A 45 -2.07 1.04 -5.53
N GLY A 46 -2.60 0.45 -4.49
CA GLY A 46 -3.39 -0.77 -4.53
C GLY A 46 -2.61 -2.08 -4.62
N ASP A 47 -3.29 -3.14 -4.28
CA ASP A 47 -2.90 -4.54 -4.43
C ASP A 47 -1.48 -4.84 -3.93
N LEU A 48 -1.20 -4.42 -2.68
CA LEU A 48 0.06 -4.75 -2.00
C LEU A 48 0.19 -6.27 -1.86
N PHE A 49 -0.87 -6.93 -1.39
CA PHE A 49 -0.95 -8.38 -1.32
C PHE A 49 -1.86 -8.93 -2.42
N ASN A 50 -1.67 -10.19 -2.78
CA ASN A 50 -2.56 -10.88 -3.73
C ASN A 50 -3.90 -11.28 -3.11
N THR A 51 -4.02 -11.26 -1.79
CA THR A 51 -5.23 -11.57 -1.03
C THR A 51 -5.28 -10.75 0.25
N SER A 52 -6.48 -10.48 0.76
CA SER A 52 -6.68 -9.76 2.03
C SER A 52 -6.09 -10.48 3.26
N PHE A 53 -5.80 -11.78 3.15
CA PHE A 53 -5.15 -12.61 4.17
C PHE A 53 -3.93 -13.32 3.56
N PRO A 54 -2.77 -12.65 3.49
CA PRO A 54 -1.55 -13.21 2.92
C PRO A 54 -0.96 -14.31 3.83
N ARG A 55 -0.12 -15.17 3.25
CA ARG A 55 0.67 -16.15 4.02
C ARG A 55 1.59 -15.41 5.00
N LEU A 56 1.79 -15.99 6.17
CA LEU A 56 2.61 -15.39 7.24
C LEU A 56 4.04 -15.06 6.80
N ASP A 57 4.67 -15.89 5.94
CA ASP A 57 6.01 -15.64 5.42
C ASP A 57 6.07 -14.34 4.60
N ASN A 58 5.06 -14.13 3.74
CA ASN A 58 4.94 -12.92 2.93
C ASN A 58 4.66 -11.70 3.82
N LEU A 59 3.74 -11.86 4.78
CA LEU A 59 3.43 -10.80 5.75
C LEU A 59 4.67 -10.41 6.55
N LYS A 60 5.42 -11.37 7.09
CA LYS A 60 6.68 -11.13 7.82
C LYS A 60 7.67 -10.32 6.99
N THR A 61 7.80 -10.66 5.70
CA THR A 61 8.71 -9.95 4.79
C THR A 61 8.28 -8.50 4.59
N VAL A 62 6.98 -8.26 4.35
CA VAL A 62 6.44 -6.90 4.18
C VAL A 62 6.61 -6.09 5.46
N VAL A 63 6.23 -6.64 6.61
CA VAL A 63 6.40 -6.00 7.93
C VAL A 63 7.85 -5.59 8.16
N SER A 64 8.80 -6.49 7.88
CA SER A 64 10.23 -6.20 8.03
C SER A 64 10.67 -5.02 7.15
N LYS A 65 10.20 -4.94 5.90
CA LYS A 65 10.54 -3.86 4.97
C LYS A 65 9.88 -2.54 5.35
N LEU A 66 8.61 -2.56 5.73
CA LEU A 66 7.91 -1.36 6.19
C LEU A 66 8.52 -0.81 7.49
N LYS A 67 8.90 -1.71 8.42
CA LYS A 67 9.61 -1.31 9.63
C LYS A 67 10.96 -0.67 9.31
N GLN A 68 11.74 -1.27 8.40
CA GLN A 68 13.02 -0.69 7.94
C GLN A 68 12.83 0.74 7.38
N LEU A 69 11.79 0.97 6.59
CA LEU A 69 11.47 2.30 6.06
C LEU A 69 11.09 3.27 7.18
N LYS A 70 10.28 2.83 8.15
CA LYS A 70 9.90 3.61 9.32
C LYS A 70 11.11 4.03 10.14
N ASP A 71 12.04 3.10 10.40
CA ASP A 71 13.28 3.36 11.16
C ASP A 71 14.21 4.34 10.41
N LEU A 72 14.11 4.40 9.07
CA LEU A 72 14.83 5.36 8.20
C LEU A 72 14.05 6.66 7.95
N GLU A 73 12.91 6.86 8.62
CA GLU A 73 12.04 8.03 8.45
C GLU A 73 11.60 8.26 6.99
N ILE A 74 11.38 7.16 6.24
CA ILE A 74 10.80 7.18 4.90
C ILE A 74 9.33 6.76 5.02
N PRO A 75 8.37 7.69 5.06
CA PRO A 75 6.96 7.37 5.21
C PRO A 75 6.42 6.64 3.98
N VAL A 76 5.48 5.72 4.22
CA VAL A 76 4.77 4.98 3.20
C VAL A 76 3.30 5.35 3.25
N TYR A 77 2.73 5.71 2.12
CA TYR A 77 1.33 6.05 1.94
C TYR A 77 0.69 5.00 1.04
N ILE A 78 -0.37 4.36 1.50
CA ILE A 78 -1.04 3.26 0.80
C ILE A 78 -2.51 3.60 0.55
N VAL A 79 -3.00 3.26 -0.62
CA VAL A 79 -4.41 3.09 -0.90
C VAL A 79 -4.68 1.60 -1.14
N PRO A 80 -5.65 0.96 -0.48
CA PRO A 80 -5.98 -0.43 -0.73
C PRO A 80 -6.47 -0.66 -2.16
N GLY A 81 -6.13 -1.80 -2.73
CA GLY A 81 -6.63 -2.24 -4.03
C GLY A 81 -7.74 -3.28 -3.90
N SER A 82 -8.16 -3.83 -5.03
CA SER A 82 -9.26 -4.79 -5.09
C SER A 82 -8.94 -6.14 -4.44
N HIS A 83 -7.67 -6.53 -4.39
CA HIS A 83 -7.19 -7.76 -3.75
C HIS A 83 -6.95 -7.59 -2.25
N ASP A 84 -6.69 -6.36 -1.81
CA ASP A 84 -6.55 -6.05 -0.39
C ASP A 84 -7.92 -5.98 0.32
N TYR A 85 -9.03 -5.87 -0.43
CA TYR A 85 -10.38 -5.76 0.10
C TYR A 85 -10.87 -7.08 0.70
N SER A 86 -11.60 -6.98 1.82
CA SER A 86 -12.31 -8.10 2.44
C SER A 86 -13.79 -7.74 2.63
N PRO A 87 -14.75 -8.64 2.29
CA PRO A 87 -16.18 -8.42 2.54
C PRO A 87 -16.52 -8.19 4.02
N SER A 88 -15.69 -8.69 4.94
CA SER A 88 -15.86 -8.45 6.38
C SER A 88 -15.44 -7.05 6.84
N GLY A 89 -14.86 -6.25 5.93
CA GLY A 89 -14.31 -4.94 6.25
C GLY A 89 -13.05 -4.97 7.10
N LYS A 90 -12.50 -6.17 7.38
CA LYS A 90 -11.27 -6.35 8.17
C LYS A 90 -10.19 -6.91 7.28
N THR A 91 -9.05 -6.26 7.21
CA THR A 91 -7.93 -6.65 6.37
C THR A 91 -6.62 -6.66 7.17
N ILE A 92 -5.61 -7.32 6.63
CA ILE A 92 -4.28 -7.26 7.23
C ILE A 92 -3.68 -5.85 7.12
N LEU A 93 -4.11 -5.06 6.13
CA LEU A 93 -3.66 -3.66 6.01
C LEU A 93 -4.09 -2.83 7.22
N ASP A 94 -5.30 -3.05 7.77
CA ASP A 94 -5.76 -2.34 8.96
C ASP A 94 -4.82 -2.60 10.15
N VAL A 95 -4.37 -3.85 10.31
CA VAL A 95 -3.42 -4.23 11.36
C VAL A 95 -2.06 -3.54 11.18
N LEU A 96 -1.58 -3.46 9.93
CA LEU A 96 -0.31 -2.81 9.62
C LEU A 96 -0.37 -1.29 9.80
N GLU A 97 -1.51 -0.66 9.49
CA GLU A 97 -1.76 0.76 9.73
C GLU A 97 -1.78 1.05 11.23
N GLU A 98 -2.53 0.27 12.03
CA GLU A 98 -2.55 0.40 13.50
C GLU A 98 -1.17 0.21 14.13
N ALA A 99 -0.32 -0.66 13.55
CA ALA A 99 1.08 -0.77 13.93
C ALA A 99 1.94 0.44 13.52
N GLY A 100 1.35 1.40 12.81
CA GLY A 100 2.02 2.61 12.33
C GLY A 100 3.12 2.35 11.31
N LEU A 101 2.95 1.32 10.46
CA LEU A 101 3.91 0.95 9.44
C LEU A 101 3.70 1.70 8.13
N PHE A 102 2.52 2.25 7.92
CA PHE A 102 2.18 3.13 6.81
C PHE A 102 0.98 4.02 7.19
N VAL A 103 0.59 4.90 6.30
CA VAL A 103 -0.61 5.74 6.41
C VAL A 103 -1.55 5.40 5.26
N ASN A 104 -2.79 5.00 5.58
CA ASN A 104 -3.84 4.85 4.58
C ASN A 104 -4.30 6.23 4.10
N VAL A 105 -4.24 6.46 2.79
CA VAL A 105 -4.64 7.74 2.17
C VAL A 105 -6.00 7.70 1.48
N PHE A 106 -6.71 6.58 1.56
CA PHE A 106 -8.11 6.52 1.21
C PHE A 106 -8.92 7.27 2.28
N LYS A 107 -9.08 8.57 2.07
CA LYS A 107 -9.84 9.45 2.97
C LYS A 107 -10.76 10.33 2.15
N GLY A 108 -12.06 10.11 2.31
CA GLY A 108 -13.07 10.91 1.64
C GLY A 108 -14.44 10.66 2.23
N THR A 109 -15.34 11.62 2.07
CA THR A 109 -16.75 11.52 2.46
C THR A 109 -17.61 11.76 1.23
N ALA A 110 -18.68 10.97 1.09
CA ALA A 110 -19.69 11.22 0.07
C ALA A 110 -20.76 12.18 0.65
N GLU A 111 -20.85 13.36 0.08
CA GLU A 111 -21.83 14.38 0.50
C GLU A 111 -22.60 14.88 -0.75
N ASN A 112 -23.93 14.83 -0.72
CA ASN A 112 -24.78 15.34 -1.83
C ASN A 112 -24.43 14.79 -3.22
N GLY A 113 -24.10 13.49 -3.32
CA GLY A 113 -23.71 12.84 -4.57
C GLY A 113 -22.34 13.25 -5.10
N LYS A 114 -21.51 13.91 -4.29
CA LYS A 114 -20.14 14.29 -4.63
C LYS A 114 -19.16 13.66 -3.64
N LEU A 115 -18.02 13.22 -4.15
CA LEU A 115 -16.93 12.73 -3.32
C LEU A 115 -16.05 13.92 -2.90
N LYS A 116 -16.03 14.18 -1.59
CA LYS A 116 -15.12 15.15 -0.98
C LYS A 116 -13.85 14.43 -0.56
N LEU A 117 -12.74 14.72 -1.21
CA LEU A 117 -11.44 14.14 -0.90
C LEU A 117 -10.79 14.85 0.27
N ASN A 118 -10.27 14.08 1.22
CA ASN A 118 -9.43 14.58 2.29
C ASN A 118 -7.95 14.27 1.96
N PHE A 119 -7.08 15.25 2.19
CA PHE A 119 -5.66 15.12 1.90
C PHE A 119 -4.86 14.80 3.16
N THR A 120 -3.95 13.83 3.05
CA THR A 120 -2.87 13.62 4.00
C THR A 120 -1.67 14.47 3.56
N ILE A 121 -1.08 15.22 4.49
CA ILE A 121 0.08 16.06 4.20
C ILE A 121 1.33 15.35 4.66
N ASP A 122 2.27 15.08 3.74
CA ASP A 122 3.59 14.58 4.10
C ASP A 122 4.36 15.65 4.88
N LYS A 123 4.75 15.32 6.11
CA LYS A 123 5.35 16.29 7.04
C LYS A 123 6.69 16.84 6.58
N LYS A 124 7.45 16.04 5.82
CA LYS A 124 8.80 16.39 5.36
C LYS A 124 8.78 17.28 4.13
N THR A 125 7.89 17.00 3.19
CA THR A 125 7.88 17.66 1.87
C THR A 125 6.74 18.64 1.67
N GLY A 126 5.68 18.57 2.51
CA GLY A 126 4.45 19.32 2.32
C GLY A 126 3.54 18.77 1.21
N ALA A 127 3.87 17.63 0.61
CA ALA A 127 3.07 17.02 -0.44
C ALA A 127 1.67 16.67 0.09
N LYS A 128 0.64 17.03 -0.67
CA LYS A 128 -0.76 16.67 -0.39
C LYS A 128 -1.09 15.36 -1.12
N ILE A 129 -1.40 14.32 -0.36
CA ILE A 129 -1.60 12.96 -0.85
C ILE A 129 -3.03 12.53 -0.55
N THR A 130 -3.71 11.97 -1.53
CA THR A 130 -5.03 11.35 -1.39
C THR A 130 -5.12 10.15 -2.33
N GLY A 131 -6.06 9.26 -2.08
CA GLY A 131 -6.30 8.10 -2.91
C GLY A 131 -7.77 7.70 -2.95
N ILE A 132 -8.14 6.96 -3.98
CA ILE A 132 -9.47 6.39 -4.16
C ILE A 132 -9.32 4.86 -4.10
N LEU A 133 -10.22 4.20 -3.36
CA LEU A 133 -10.21 2.76 -3.19
C LEU A 133 -10.46 2.05 -4.52
N GLY A 134 -9.63 1.09 -4.88
CA GLY A 134 -9.89 0.18 -6.00
C GLY A 134 -11.03 -0.79 -5.66
N LYS A 135 -12.04 -0.87 -6.52
CA LYS A 135 -13.17 -1.79 -6.37
C LYS A 135 -13.20 -2.79 -7.51
N ARG A 136 -13.58 -4.04 -7.20
CA ARG A 136 -13.80 -5.06 -8.24
C ARG A 136 -15.07 -4.80 -9.02
N GLY A 137 -15.10 -5.25 -10.30
CA GLY A 137 -16.33 -5.26 -11.12
C GLY A 137 -16.79 -3.91 -11.64
N ALA A 138 -15.84 -3.01 -11.93
CA ALA A 138 -16.14 -1.66 -12.45
C ALA A 138 -17.03 -0.81 -11.50
N LEU A 139 -17.00 -1.12 -10.20
CA LEU A 139 -17.70 -0.35 -9.18
C LEU A 139 -17.03 1.01 -8.91
N GLU A 140 -15.88 1.27 -9.52
CA GLU A 140 -15.20 2.57 -9.51
C GLU A 140 -16.09 3.68 -10.10
N LYS A 141 -17.00 3.33 -11.01
CA LYS A 141 -17.98 4.25 -11.59
C LYS A 141 -19.01 4.79 -10.59
N SER A 142 -19.00 4.27 -9.35
CA SER A 142 -19.88 4.73 -8.27
C SER A 142 -19.29 5.90 -7.45
N TYR A 143 -18.13 6.42 -7.83
CA TYR A 143 -17.52 7.60 -7.21
C TYR A 143 -17.97 8.89 -7.89
#